data_993c6202f9fc8b5b3f7f5b10659a17c3
#
_entry.id   993c6202f9fc8b5b3f7f5b10659a17c3
#
_cell.length_a   1.000
_cell.length_b   1.000
_cell.length_c   1.000
_cell.angle_alpha   90.00
_cell.angle_beta   90.00
_cell.angle_gamma   90.00
#
_symmetry.space_group_name_H-M   'P 1'
#
loop_
_entity.id
_entity.type
_entity.pdbx_description
1 polymer ?
#
loop_
_entity_poly.entity_id
_entity_poly.type
_entity_poly.pdbx_seq_one_letter_code
_entity_poly.pdbx_strand_id
1 'polypeptide(L)'
;MDIAIVGATGNVGRKTLEVLEKKELTIDNLYLVASSKSAGKKITFKGKDLEVFDLENFDFSKVKIAFFAAGGKISEKFAEKAAKNCFVIDNSSFYRMDSNVPLIVPQVNSNHLNNIKKNIIANPNCSTAQLVIALKPLHDEFIIKRIVVSTYQSVSGGGKAPMDELIEQTKSVLDGKKVKSKNFTKQIAFNAIPHIDVFSDDGYTKEELKMTYETKKILGEKIDLTATCVRLPISVSHSESVNIQFEKSFTLEKVRDLLNSFEGCKVIDERTDGGYSTPLEAEGKNETFISRIREDKTINNGLNLWIVSDNLLRGAALNAVEIAETLIKNNFYGK
;
A
#
# COMPACT_ATOMS: atom_id res chain seq x y z
N MET A 1 11.17 14.67 -17.26
CA MET A 1 12.01 14.68 -16.06
C MET A 1 12.69 13.33 -15.88
N ASP A 2 13.81 13.28 -15.15
CA ASP A 2 14.57 12.07 -14.90
C ASP A 2 14.13 11.42 -13.59
N ILE A 3 13.88 10.10 -13.64
CA ILE A 3 13.34 9.31 -12.53
C ILE A 3 14.24 8.09 -12.29
N ALA A 4 14.41 7.69 -11.02
CA ALA A 4 15.02 6.41 -10.66
C ALA A 4 14.02 5.50 -9.92
N ILE A 5 14.14 4.18 -10.12
CA ILE A 5 13.44 3.16 -9.33
C ILE A 5 14.50 2.29 -8.64
N VAL A 6 14.65 2.46 -7.34
CA VAL A 6 15.51 1.63 -6.48
C VAL A 6 14.74 0.39 -6.06
N GLY A 7 15.26 -0.79 -6.38
CA GLY A 7 14.57 -2.06 -6.23
C GLY A 7 13.73 -2.45 -7.45
N ALA A 8 14.11 -1.97 -8.65
CA ALA A 8 13.39 -2.17 -9.90
C ALA A 8 13.11 -3.63 -10.27
N THR A 9 13.88 -4.59 -9.75
CA THR A 9 13.71 -6.02 -9.99
C THR A 9 12.72 -6.72 -9.06
N GLY A 10 12.29 -6.05 -7.97
CA GLY A 10 11.31 -6.56 -7.00
C GLY A 10 9.85 -6.37 -7.46
N ASN A 11 8.90 -6.99 -6.73
CA ASN A 11 7.47 -6.91 -7.09
C ASN A 11 6.97 -5.47 -7.17
N VAL A 12 7.21 -4.66 -6.13
CA VAL A 12 6.76 -3.25 -6.11
C VAL A 12 7.48 -2.43 -7.18
N GLY A 13 8.79 -2.61 -7.38
CA GLY A 13 9.54 -1.90 -8.42
C GLY A 13 9.03 -2.24 -9.83
N ARG A 14 8.75 -3.50 -10.11
CA ARG A 14 8.11 -3.94 -11.37
C ARG A 14 6.73 -3.34 -11.56
N LYS A 15 5.93 -3.34 -10.49
CA LYS A 15 4.59 -2.76 -10.52
C LYS A 15 4.65 -1.23 -10.71
N THR A 16 5.67 -0.54 -10.14
CA THR A 16 5.90 0.88 -10.38
C THR A 16 6.20 1.16 -11.87
N LEU A 17 7.00 0.29 -12.52
CA LEU A 17 7.23 0.38 -13.96
C LEU A 17 5.93 0.25 -14.76
N GLU A 18 5.11 -0.76 -14.45
CA GLU A 18 3.81 -0.97 -15.14
C GLU A 18 2.87 0.22 -14.97
N VAL A 19 2.87 0.86 -13.79
CA VAL A 19 2.06 2.08 -13.56
C VAL A 19 2.60 3.24 -14.37
N LEU A 20 3.91 3.48 -14.38
CA LEU A 20 4.53 4.56 -15.14
C LEU A 20 4.36 4.39 -16.66
N GLU A 21 4.26 3.15 -17.16
CA GLU A 21 3.94 2.89 -18.58
C GLU A 21 2.54 3.36 -18.97
N LYS A 22 1.58 3.22 -18.05
CA LYS A 22 0.16 3.55 -18.27
C LYS A 22 -0.17 5.02 -18.00
N LYS A 23 0.69 5.72 -17.25
CA LYS A 23 0.49 7.13 -16.89
C LYS A 23 1.10 8.05 -17.93
N GLU A 24 0.47 9.21 -18.15
CA GLU A 24 0.92 10.25 -19.09
C GLU A 24 2.00 11.16 -18.46
N LEU A 25 2.95 10.56 -17.73
CA LEU A 25 4.08 11.29 -17.19
C LEU A 25 5.17 11.45 -18.24
N THR A 26 5.61 12.70 -18.46
CA THR A 26 6.74 12.97 -19.33
C THR A 26 8.04 12.60 -18.61
N ILE A 27 8.56 11.42 -18.93
CA ILE A 27 9.82 10.89 -18.40
C ILE A 27 10.86 11.00 -19.51
N ASP A 28 11.92 11.81 -19.28
CA ASP A 28 13.01 11.96 -20.23
C ASP A 28 13.97 10.77 -20.12
N ASN A 29 14.43 10.46 -18.91
CA ASN A 29 15.24 9.29 -18.62
C ASN A 29 14.70 8.52 -17.42
N LEU A 30 14.66 7.19 -17.53
CA LEU A 30 14.28 6.28 -16.45
C LEU A 30 15.48 5.38 -16.10
N TYR A 31 15.94 5.48 -14.86
CA TYR A 31 17.05 4.71 -14.33
C TYR A 31 16.53 3.57 -13.44
N LEU A 32 16.85 2.34 -13.81
CA LEU A 32 16.53 1.15 -13.03
C LEU A 32 17.70 0.84 -12.13
N VAL A 33 17.47 0.81 -10.82
CA VAL A 33 18.55 0.67 -9.83
C VAL A 33 18.23 -0.51 -8.93
N ALA A 34 19.21 -1.39 -8.68
CA ALA A 34 19.08 -2.53 -7.79
C ALA A 34 20.42 -2.91 -7.16
N SER A 35 20.46 -4.02 -6.42
CA SER A 35 21.72 -4.55 -5.87
C SER A 35 22.67 -5.01 -6.98
N SER A 36 23.97 -5.11 -6.66
CA SER A 36 25.03 -5.63 -7.56
C SER A 36 24.68 -6.98 -8.20
N LYS A 37 23.92 -7.87 -7.50
CA LYS A 37 23.43 -9.14 -8.05
C LYS A 37 22.49 -8.99 -9.23
N SER A 38 21.86 -7.83 -9.38
CA SER A 38 20.92 -7.53 -10.45
C SER A 38 21.43 -6.52 -11.46
N ALA A 39 22.55 -5.88 -11.18
CA ALA A 39 23.21 -4.95 -12.10
C ALA A 39 23.55 -5.64 -13.44
N GLY A 40 23.41 -4.91 -14.55
CA GLY A 40 23.58 -5.43 -15.91
C GLY A 40 22.39 -6.20 -16.47
N LYS A 41 21.38 -6.57 -15.67
CA LYS A 41 20.14 -7.16 -16.19
C LYS A 41 19.35 -6.11 -16.98
N LYS A 42 18.58 -6.56 -17.96
CA LYS A 42 17.71 -5.69 -18.74
C LYS A 42 16.25 -5.87 -18.33
N ILE A 43 15.51 -4.78 -18.32
CA ILE A 43 14.07 -4.75 -18.10
C ILE A 43 13.45 -3.88 -19.19
N THR A 44 12.45 -4.38 -19.87
CA THR A 44 11.75 -3.64 -20.91
C THR A 44 10.81 -2.60 -20.30
N PHE A 45 10.85 -1.37 -20.80
CA PHE A 45 9.94 -0.27 -20.49
C PHE A 45 9.58 0.46 -21.78
N LYS A 46 8.28 0.60 -22.09
CA LYS A 46 7.75 1.21 -23.32
C LYS A 46 8.47 0.67 -24.59
N GLY A 47 8.70 -0.65 -24.64
CA GLY A 47 9.33 -1.35 -25.76
C GLY A 47 10.87 -1.17 -25.85
N LYS A 48 11.52 -0.53 -24.90
CA LYS A 48 12.98 -0.36 -24.85
C LYS A 48 13.56 -1.15 -23.68
N ASP A 49 14.66 -1.83 -23.89
CA ASP A 49 15.39 -2.53 -22.85
C ASP A 49 16.30 -1.53 -22.10
N LEU A 50 15.99 -1.34 -20.82
CA LEU A 50 16.76 -0.51 -19.90
C LEU A 50 17.67 -1.39 -19.04
N GLU A 51 18.93 -1.01 -18.92
CA GLU A 51 19.90 -1.69 -18.05
C GLU A 51 19.68 -1.31 -16.57
N VAL A 52 19.86 -2.29 -15.68
CA VAL A 52 19.79 -2.11 -14.24
C VAL A 52 21.16 -1.67 -13.72
N PHE A 53 21.21 -0.52 -13.06
CA PHE A 53 22.41 0.04 -12.42
C PHE A 53 22.62 -0.52 -11.01
N ASP A 54 23.88 -0.58 -10.58
CA ASP A 54 24.22 -0.92 -9.20
C ASP A 54 23.95 0.27 -8.26
N LEU A 55 23.16 0.02 -7.21
CA LEU A 55 22.77 1.04 -6.22
C LEU A 55 23.96 1.65 -5.48
N GLU A 56 25.00 0.87 -5.18
CA GLU A 56 26.18 1.39 -4.44
C GLU A 56 26.89 2.51 -5.20
N ASN A 57 26.86 2.45 -6.54
CA ASN A 57 27.55 3.37 -7.44
C ASN A 57 26.62 4.37 -8.14
N PHE A 58 25.31 4.33 -7.86
CA PHE A 58 24.36 5.19 -8.55
C PHE A 58 24.43 6.65 -8.07
N ASP A 59 24.55 7.56 -9.02
CA ASP A 59 24.56 9.01 -8.77
C ASP A 59 23.13 9.58 -8.83
N PHE A 60 22.57 9.89 -7.66
CA PHE A 60 21.23 10.45 -7.52
C PHE A 60 21.10 11.91 -7.98
N SER A 61 22.20 12.61 -8.29
CA SER A 61 22.13 13.98 -8.86
C SER A 61 21.54 13.99 -10.28
N LYS A 62 21.50 12.83 -10.94
CA LYS A 62 20.94 12.66 -12.28
C LYS A 62 19.41 12.67 -12.32
N VAL A 63 18.73 12.56 -11.18
CA VAL A 63 17.27 12.39 -11.15
C VAL A 63 16.58 13.44 -10.28
N LYS A 64 15.31 13.68 -10.56
CA LYS A 64 14.46 14.57 -9.77
C LYS A 64 13.60 13.82 -8.75
N ILE A 65 13.22 12.58 -9.07
CA ILE A 65 12.47 11.67 -8.20
C ILE A 65 13.16 10.31 -8.17
N ALA A 66 13.24 9.72 -6.97
CA ALA A 66 13.68 8.35 -6.78
C ALA A 66 12.60 7.57 -5.99
N PHE A 67 12.01 6.55 -6.60
CA PHE A 67 11.13 5.60 -5.93
C PHE A 67 11.97 4.54 -5.23
N PHE A 68 11.80 4.40 -3.91
CA PHE A 68 12.47 3.38 -3.12
C PHE A 68 11.52 2.21 -2.85
N ALA A 69 11.81 1.05 -3.44
CA ALA A 69 11.02 -0.17 -3.37
C ALA A 69 11.89 -1.39 -2.98
N ALA A 70 12.95 -1.18 -2.20
CA ALA A 70 13.94 -2.20 -1.87
C ALA A 70 13.96 -2.59 -0.36
N GLY A 71 12.98 -2.11 0.41
CA GLY A 71 12.82 -2.42 1.83
C GLY A 71 13.59 -1.51 2.78
N GLY A 72 13.27 -1.59 4.10
CA GLY A 72 13.69 -0.64 5.12
C GLY A 72 15.21 -0.47 5.25
N LYS A 73 15.98 -1.57 5.22
CA LYS A 73 17.45 -1.50 5.32
C LYS A 73 18.10 -0.71 4.17
N ILE A 74 17.53 -0.76 2.99
CA ILE A 74 18.02 0.00 1.83
C ILE A 74 17.61 1.47 1.98
N SER A 75 16.39 1.75 2.40
CA SER A 75 15.95 3.13 2.65
C SER A 75 16.77 3.78 3.77
N GLU A 76 17.04 3.08 4.88
CA GLU A 76 17.92 3.53 5.96
C GLU A 76 19.30 3.96 5.45
N LYS A 77 19.92 3.13 4.57
CA LYS A 77 21.29 3.36 4.09
C LYS A 77 21.38 4.45 3.02
N PHE A 78 20.37 4.57 2.15
CA PHE A 78 20.50 5.36 0.91
C PHE A 78 19.52 6.52 0.76
N ALA A 79 18.36 6.51 1.45
CA ALA A 79 17.32 7.50 1.19
C ALA A 79 17.76 8.92 1.54
N GLU A 80 18.42 9.16 2.68
CA GLU A 80 18.94 10.49 3.03
C GLU A 80 20.06 10.95 2.11
N LYS A 81 20.90 10.02 1.59
CA LYS A 81 21.91 10.35 0.59
C LYS A 81 21.26 10.80 -0.72
N ALA A 82 20.23 10.08 -1.17
CA ALA A 82 19.47 10.44 -2.38
C ALA A 82 18.72 11.76 -2.21
N ALA A 83 18.11 11.97 -1.04
CA ALA A 83 17.31 13.16 -0.71
C ALA A 83 18.10 14.48 -0.70
N LYS A 84 19.42 14.44 -0.70
CA LYS A 84 20.27 15.62 -0.90
C LYS A 84 20.17 16.18 -2.33
N ASN A 85 19.76 15.35 -3.30
CA ASN A 85 19.75 15.69 -4.72
C ASN A 85 18.38 15.60 -5.38
N CYS A 86 17.47 14.76 -4.85
CA CYS A 86 16.18 14.49 -5.46
C CYS A 86 15.09 14.26 -4.39
N PHE A 87 13.82 14.26 -4.78
CA PHE A 87 12.75 13.76 -3.93
C PHE A 87 12.77 12.23 -3.88
N VAL A 88 12.71 11.69 -2.67
CA VAL A 88 12.61 10.24 -2.42
C VAL A 88 11.18 9.90 -2.04
N ILE A 89 10.56 8.97 -2.75
CA ILE A 89 9.26 8.39 -2.40
C ILE A 89 9.54 6.97 -1.89
N ASP A 90 9.43 6.78 -0.57
CA ASP A 90 9.84 5.54 0.10
C ASP A 90 8.65 4.63 0.40
N ASN A 91 8.63 3.46 -0.24
CA ASN A 91 7.61 2.43 0.01
C ASN A 91 7.92 1.58 1.26
N SER A 92 9.08 1.74 1.89
CA SER A 92 9.43 0.97 3.08
C SER A 92 8.76 1.52 4.35
N SER A 93 8.82 0.76 5.43
CA SER A 93 8.31 1.21 6.73
C SER A 93 9.27 2.13 7.49
N PHE A 94 10.50 2.34 7.00
CA PHE A 94 11.56 2.97 7.79
C PHE A 94 11.23 4.42 8.19
N TYR A 95 10.77 5.23 7.24
CA TYR A 95 10.48 6.65 7.48
C TYR A 95 9.03 6.97 7.83
N ARG A 96 8.11 6.00 7.80
CA ARG A 96 6.67 6.27 7.95
C ARG A 96 6.32 7.00 9.23
N MET A 97 6.99 6.69 10.35
CA MET A 97 6.73 7.31 11.65
C MET A 97 7.72 8.42 12.02
N ASP A 98 8.68 8.78 11.14
CA ASP A 98 9.52 9.97 11.33
C ASP A 98 8.65 11.24 11.26
N SER A 99 8.69 12.08 12.30
CA SER A 99 7.90 13.32 12.40
C SER A 99 8.27 14.38 11.34
N ASN A 100 9.45 14.28 10.73
CA ASN A 100 9.93 15.17 9.68
C ASN A 100 9.66 14.64 8.27
N VAL A 101 9.05 13.45 8.15
CA VAL A 101 8.71 12.82 6.87
C VAL A 101 7.20 12.69 6.77
N PRO A 102 6.56 13.31 5.79
CA PRO A 102 5.13 13.18 5.57
C PRO A 102 4.79 11.76 5.09
N LEU A 103 3.70 11.19 5.61
CA LEU A 103 3.13 9.91 5.21
C LEU A 103 1.90 10.20 4.37
N ILE A 104 1.94 9.88 3.07
CA ILE A 104 1.01 10.46 2.10
C ILE A 104 0.16 9.41 1.37
N VAL A 105 -1.13 9.69 1.35
CA VAL A 105 -2.10 9.17 0.39
C VAL A 105 -2.70 10.38 -0.33
N PRO A 106 -2.41 10.62 -1.61
CA PRO A 106 -2.73 11.89 -2.28
C PRO A 106 -4.18 12.33 -2.17
N GLN A 107 -5.13 11.41 -2.29
CA GLN A 107 -6.57 11.67 -2.17
C GLN A 107 -6.99 12.08 -0.74
N VAL A 108 -6.18 11.75 0.26
CA VAL A 108 -6.53 11.88 1.68
C VAL A 108 -5.88 13.12 2.31
N ASN A 109 -4.56 13.27 2.12
CA ASN A 109 -3.78 14.27 2.87
C ASN A 109 -2.64 14.90 2.04
N SER A 110 -2.85 15.13 0.75
CA SER A 110 -1.84 15.78 -0.12
C SER A 110 -1.36 17.14 0.38
N ASN A 111 -2.18 17.85 1.17
CA ASN A 111 -1.79 19.11 1.82
C ASN A 111 -0.59 18.97 2.78
N HIS A 112 -0.33 17.78 3.32
CA HIS A 112 0.85 17.53 4.16
C HIS A 112 2.18 17.64 3.38
N LEU A 113 2.14 17.56 2.05
CA LEU A 113 3.31 17.80 1.19
C LEU A 113 3.84 19.24 1.28
N ASN A 114 3.02 20.20 1.73
CA ASN A 114 3.47 21.59 1.92
C ASN A 114 4.54 21.74 3.01
N ASN A 115 4.74 20.72 3.85
CA ASN A 115 5.65 20.73 5.00
C ASN A 115 6.80 19.72 4.87
N ILE A 116 7.28 19.44 3.65
CA ILE A 116 8.41 18.53 3.42
C ILE A 116 9.70 19.15 4.00
N LYS A 117 10.35 18.43 4.92
CA LYS A 117 11.60 18.88 5.56
C LYS A 117 12.85 18.16 5.06
N LYS A 118 12.72 16.91 4.64
CA LYS A 118 13.87 16.03 4.30
C LYS A 118 13.94 15.63 2.83
N ASN A 119 13.09 16.15 1.94
CA ASN A 119 12.88 15.65 0.58
C ASN A 119 12.58 14.14 0.51
N ILE A 120 12.10 13.56 1.62
CA ILE A 120 11.63 12.18 1.70
C ILE A 120 10.14 12.21 1.98
N ILE A 121 9.39 11.43 1.22
CA ILE A 121 7.96 11.22 1.38
C ILE A 121 7.73 9.72 1.60
N ALA A 122 7.08 9.34 2.68
CA ALA A 122 6.76 7.96 2.96
C ALA A 122 5.44 7.55 2.32
N ASN A 123 5.44 6.39 1.69
CA ASN A 123 4.26 5.68 1.21
C ASN A 123 3.77 4.73 2.31
N PRO A 124 2.48 4.74 2.68
CA PRO A 124 1.97 3.95 3.80
C PRO A 124 2.02 2.43 3.57
N ASN A 125 1.72 1.69 4.61
CA ASN A 125 1.43 0.25 4.53
C ASN A 125 0.27 -0.01 3.56
N CYS A 126 0.31 -1.13 2.85
CA CYS A 126 -0.68 -1.45 1.82
C CYS A 126 -2.11 -1.55 2.35
N SER A 127 -2.30 -2.15 3.52
CA SER A 127 -3.62 -2.19 4.18
C SER A 127 -4.03 -0.79 4.67
N THR A 128 -3.11 -0.01 5.25
CA THR A 128 -3.41 1.37 5.65
C THR A 128 -3.84 2.24 4.46
N ALA A 129 -3.18 2.13 3.31
CA ALA A 129 -3.50 2.96 2.14
C ALA A 129 -4.94 2.78 1.67
N GLN A 130 -5.40 1.53 1.50
CA GLN A 130 -6.77 1.24 1.09
C GLN A 130 -7.80 1.62 2.18
N LEU A 131 -7.45 1.40 3.45
CA LEU A 131 -8.31 1.73 4.58
C LEU A 131 -8.60 3.23 4.65
N VAL A 132 -7.55 4.07 4.63
CA VAL A 132 -7.73 5.53 4.80
C VAL A 132 -8.44 6.19 3.62
N ILE A 133 -8.33 5.63 2.40
CA ILE A 133 -9.10 6.08 1.23
C ILE A 133 -10.61 5.89 1.48
N ALA A 134 -11.02 4.72 1.95
CA ALA A 134 -12.42 4.46 2.26
C ALA A 134 -12.91 5.26 3.48
N LEU A 135 -12.04 5.50 4.46
CA LEU A 135 -12.40 6.19 5.69
C LEU A 135 -12.48 7.71 5.54
N LYS A 136 -11.67 8.32 4.67
CA LYS A 136 -11.54 9.78 4.55
C LYS A 136 -12.88 10.50 4.36
N PRO A 137 -13.70 10.19 3.34
CA PRO A 137 -14.96 10.88 3.13
C PRO A 137 -15.95 10.69 4.29
N LEU A 138 -15.89 9.56 4.96
CA LEU A 138 -16.74 9.26 6.12
C LEU A 138 -16.26 9.99 7.37
N HIS A 139 -14.94 10.13 7.56
CA HIS A 139 -14.34 10.86 8.67
C HIS A 139 -14.64 12.35 8.59
N ASP A 140 -14.52 12.93 7.41
CA ASP A 140 -14.79 14.36 7.19
C ASP A 140 -16.24 14.73 7.52
N GLU A 141 -17.18 13.86 7.24
CA GLU A 141 -18.63 14.13 7.46
C GLU A 141 -19.09 13.73 8.87
N PHE A 142 -18.76 12.51 9.31
CA PHE A 142 -19.37 11.90 10.49
C PHE A 142 -18.45 11.85 11.72
N ILE A 143 -17.18 12.12 11.59
CA ILE A 143 -16.12 12.06 12.62
C ILE A 143 -15.98 10.65 13.21
N ILE A 144 -14.97 9.94 12.74
CA ILE A 144 -14.67 8.59 13.24
C ILE A 144 -14.07 8.69 14.64
N LYS A 145 -14.62 7.90 15.56
CA LYS A 145 -14.11 7.73 16.95
C LYS A 145 -13.30 6.46 17.10
N ARG A 146 -13.84 5.34 16.60
CA ARG A 146 -13.27 4.02 16.80
C ARG A 146 -13.38 3.16 15.53
N ILE A 147 -12.33 2.37 15.29
CA ILE A 147 -12.24 1.40 14.21
C ILE A 147 -11.79 0.06 14.77
N VAL A 148 -12.49 -1.00 14.40
CA VAL A 148 -12.02 -2.38 14.51
C VAL A 148 -11.86 -2.94 13.12
N VAL A 149 -10.67 -3.39 12.77
CA VAL A 149 -10.37 -3.93 11.45
C VAL A 149 -9.74 -5.31 11.52
N SER A 150 -10.30 -6.24 10.76
CA SER A 150 -9.66 -7.54 10.48
C SER A 150 -9.24 -7.56 9.02
N THR A 151 -7.96 -7.80 8.76
CA THR A 151 -7.44 -7.87 7.41
C THR A 151 -7.34 -9.32 6.92
N TYR A 152 -7.53 -9.50 5.62
CA TYR A 152 -7.43 -10.75 4.89
C TYR A 152 -6.40 -10.53 3.77
N GLN A 153 -5.09 -10.72 4.11
CA GLN A 153 -3.99 -10.26 3.28
C GLN A 153 -3.43 -11.38 2.39
N SER A 154 -3.24 -11.05 1.11
CA SER A 154 -2.58 -11.91 0.14
C SER A 154 -1.10 -12.08 0.41
N VAL A 155 -0.50 -13.13 -0.12
CA VAL A 155 0.92 -13.48 0.05
C VAL A 155 1.87 -12.51 -0.68
N SER A 156 1.40 -11.80 -1.71
CA SER A 156 2.21 -10.84 -2.48
C SER A 156 2.79 -9.71 -1.64
N GLY A 157 2.13 -9.34 -0.53
CA GLY A 157 2.65 -8.37 0.44
C GLY A 157 4.00 -8.75 1.05
N GLY A 158 4.32 -10.04 1.11
CA GLY A 158 5.62 -10.57 1.52
C GLY A 158 6.66 -10.66 0.38
N GLY A 159 6.29 -10.31 -0.85
CA GLY A 159 7.16 -10.37 -2.02
C GLY A 159 7.04 -11.66 -2.84
N LYS A 160 7.97 -11.86 -3.79
CA LYS A 160 7.91 -12.99 -4.73
C LYS A 160 8.06 -14.36 -4.06
N ALA A 161 8.98 -14.50 -3.12
CA ALA A 161 9.26 -15.79 -2.48
C ALA A 161 8.03 -16.38 -1.74
N PRO A 162 7.24 -15.62 -0.96
CA PRO A 162 5.96 -16.08 -0.42
C PRO A 162 4.93 -16.47 -1.48
N MET A 163 4.88 -15.77 -2.62
CA MET A 163 3.97 -16.12 -3.73
C MET A 163 4.35 -17.47 -4.34
N ASP A 164 5.65 -17.68 -4.62
CA ASP A 164 6.17 -18.94 -5.15
C ASP A 164 5.92 -20.09 -4.16
N GLU A 165 6.10 -19.83 -2.86
CA GLU A 165 5.85 -20.81 -1.80
C GLU A 165 4.38 -21.24 -1.70
N LEU A 166 3.43 -20.30 -1.85
CA LEU A 166 2.00 -20.64 -1.89
C LEU A 166 1.71 -21.65 -3.01
N ILE A 167 2.25 -21.41 -4.21
CA ILE A 167 2.05 -22.29 -5.38
C ILE A 167 2.69 -23.66 -5.12
N GLU A 168 3.93 -23.68 -4.60
CA GLU A 168 4.68 -24.90 -4.28
C GLU A 168 3.95 -25.75 -3.21
N GLN A 169 3.49 -25.09 -2.14
CA GLN A 169 2.74 -25.77 -1.08
C GLN A 169 1.39 -26.29 -1.57
N THR A 170 0.66 -25.54 -2.38
CA THR A 170 -0.62 -25.97 -2.95
C THR A 170 -0.45 -27.24 -3.77
N LYS A 171 0.54 -27.27 -4.67
CA LYS A 171 0.87 -28.48 -5.45
C LYS A 171 1.23 -29.68 -4.55
N SER A 172 2.06 -29.42 -3.53
CA SER A 172 2.48 -30.48 -2.59
C SER A 172 1.31 -31.08 -1.83
N VAL A 173 0.37 -30.26 -1.35
CA VAL A 173 -0.84 -30.72 -0.66
C VAL A 173 -1.72 -31.55 -1.58
N LEU A 174 -1.96 -31.10 -2.81
CA LEU A 174 -2.78 -31.84 -3.78
C LEU A 174 -2.14 -33.19 -4.18
N ASP A 175 -0.81 -33.24 -4.22
CA ASP A 175 -0.04 -34.46 -4.48
C ASP A 175 0.09 -35.41 -3.24
N GLY A 176 -0.48 -35.05 -2.10
CA GLY A 176 -0.35 -35.83 -0.84
C GLY A 176 1.06 -35.80 -0.23
N LYS A 177 1.90 -34.84 -0.62
CA LYS A 177 3.28 -34.68 -0.16
C LYS A 177 3.37 -33.85 1.12
N LYS A 178 4.43 -34.05 1.91
CA LYS A 178 4.70 -33.16 3.08
C LYS A 178 5.05 -31.76 2.63
N VAL A 179 4.42 -30.77 3.29
CA VAL A 179 4.68 -29.35 3.09
C VAL A 179 5.77 -28.88 4.06
N LYS A 180 6.67 -28.01 3.56
CA LYS A 180 7.65 -27.28 4.39
C LYS A 180 7.39 -25.78 4.24
N SER A 181 7.20 -25.10 5.37
CA SER A 181 7.14 -23.63 5.40
C SER A 181 8.55 -23.04 5.45
N LYS A 182 8.80 -22.03 4.61
CA LYS A 182 10.09 -21.31 4.51
C LYS A 182 9.93 -19.83 4.84
N ASN A 183 8.93 -19.19 4.23
CA ASN A 183 8.64 -17.76 4.39
C ASN A 183 7.46 -17.49 5.33
N PHE A 184 6.72 -18.52 5.69
CA PHE A 184 5.59 -18.44 6.63
C PHE A 184 5.89 -19.25 7.88
N THR A 185 5.29 -18.85 9.00
CA THR A 185 5.42 -19.54 10.29
C THR A 185 4.73 -20.90 10.33
N LYS A 186 3.74 -21.07 9.46
CA LYS A 186 2.95 -22.31 9.26
C LYS A 186 2.67 -22.52 7.78
N GLN A 187 2.15 -23.69 7.41
CA GLN A 187 1.62 -23.93 6.06
C GLN A 187 0.61 -22.86 5.70
N ILE A 188 0.81 -22.22 4.53
CA ILE A 188 -0.13 -21.21 4.01
C ILE A 188 -1.19 -21.82 3.09
N ALA A 189 -0.85 -22.84 2.31
CA ALA A 189 -1.80 -23.48 1.41
C ALA A 189 -3.00 -24.05 2.20
N PHE A 190 -4.22 -23.65 1.81
CA PHE A 190 -5.48 -24.06 2.45
C PHE A 190 -5.58 -23.69 3.95
N ASN A 191 -4.94 -22.60 4.38
CA ASN A 191 -4.89 -22.18 5.77
C ASN A 191 -5.06 -20.67 5.94
N ALA A 192 -5.42 -20.24 7.16
CA ALA A 192 -5.42 -18.85 7.59
C ALA A 192 -4.40 -18.67 8.72
N ILE A 193 -3.47 -17.74 8.58
CA ILE A 193 -2.41 -17.48 9.56
C ILE A 193 -2.64 -16.12 10.19
N PRO A 194 -3.13 -16.02 11.45
CA PRO A 194 -3.37 -14.75 12.15
C PRO A 194 -2.05 -14.20 12.71
N HIS A 195 -1.05 -14.03 11.83
CA HIS A 195 0.28 -13.56 12.19
C HIS A 195 0.98 -13.01 10.96
N ILE A 196 1.22 -11.70 10.93
CA ILE A 196 1.99 -11.01 9.90
C ILE A 196 3.01 -10.11 10.57
N ASP A 197 4.29 -10.25 10.19
CA ASP A 197 5.43 -9.56 10.81
C ASP A 197 5.71 -10.09 12.25
N VAL A 198 6.55 -9.44 13.02
CA VAL A 198 6.97 -9.89 14.35
C VAL A 198 6.03 -9.38 15.45
N PHE A 199 5.91 -10.14 16.52
CA PHE A 199 5.16 -9.72 17.71
C PHE A 199 5.90 -8.61 18.48
N SER A 200 5.13 -7.70 19.05
CA SER A 200 5.54 -6.79 20.11
C SER A 200 5.14 -7.34 21.49
N ASP A 201 5.63 -6.72 22.55
CA ASP A 201 5.48 -7.21 23.92
C ASP A 201 4.01 -7.19 24.41
N ASP A 202 3.17 -6.35 23.81
CA ASP A 202 1.73 -6.22 24.12
C ASP A 202 0.84 -7.23 23.37
N GLY A 203 1.44 -8.14 22.58
CA GLY A 203 0.76 -9.19 21.84
C GLY A 203 0.27 -8.77 20.45
N TYR A 204 0.38 -7.49 20.07
CA TYR A 204 0.15 -7.08 18.69
C TYR A 204 1.34 -7.46 17.81
N THR A 205 1.09 -7.60 16.50
CA THR A 205 2.17 -7.68 15.52
C THR A 205 2.54 -6.29 14.99
N LYS A 206 3.75 -6.15 14.46
CA LYS A 206 4.15 -4.87 13.82
C LYS A 206 3.22 -4.49 12.67
N GLU A 207 2.63 -5.46 11.96
CA GLU A 207 1.67 -5.16 10.88
C GLU A 207 0.41 -4.49 11.44
N GLU A 208 -0.12 -4.96 12.57
CA GLU A 208 -1.27 -4.39 13.24
C GLU A 208 -0.98 -2.99 13.80
N LEU A 209 0.20 -2.80 14.39
CA LEU A 209 0.65 -1.50 14.88
C LEU A 209 0.86 -0.48 13.76
N LYS A 210 1.34 -0.90 12.57
CA LYS A 210 1.41 -0.02 11.39
C LYS A 210 0.03 0.53 11.06
N MET A 211 -1.00 -0.29 11.00
CA MET A 211 -2.35 0.18 10.71
C MET A 211 -2.83 1.21 11.73
N THR A 212 -2.56 0.97 13.01
CA THR A 212 -2.94 1.88 14.10
C THR A 212 -2.23 3.23 13.98
N TYR A 213 -0.90 3.23 13.93
CA TYR A 213 -0.11 4.47 13.97
C TYR A 213 -0.16 5.24 12.64
N GLU A 214 -0.12 4.54 11.51
CA GLU A 214 -0.16 5.18 10.21
C GLU A 214 -1.53 5.82 9.94
N THR A 215 -2.64 5.16 10.31
CA THR A 215 -3.99 5.75 10.20
C THR A 215 -4.10 7.03 11.02
N LYS A 216 -3.61 7.03 12.26
CA LYS A 216 -3.57 8.23 13.11
C LYS A 216 -2.75 9.35 12.49
N LYS A 217 -1.58 9.04 11.95
CA LYS A 217 -0.71 10.04 11.29
C LYS A 217 -1.33 10.64 10.04
N ILE A 218 -2.14 9.87 9.29
CA ILE A 218 -2.77 10.30 8.04
C ILE A 218 -4.09 11.04 8.28
N LEU A 219 -4.99 10.50 9.11
CA LEU A 219 -6.35 11.02 9.32
C LEU A 219 -6.48 11.89 10.57
N GLY A 220 -5.68 11.66 11.61
CA GLY A 220 -5.71 12.41 12.86
C GLY A 220 -5.59 11.53 14.11
N GLU A 221 -4.99 12.08 15.16
CA GLU A 221 -4.60 11.38 16.39
C GLU A 221 -5.80 10.88 17.25
N LYS A 222 -7.00 11.44 17.05
CA LYS A 222 -8.18 11.16 17.88
C LYS A 222 -8.91 9.87 17.52
N ILE A 223 -8.46 9.14 16.50
CA ILE A 223 -9.10 7.90 16.05
C ILE A 223 -8.51 6.72 16.83
N ASP A 224 -9.37 6.00 17.57
CA ASP A 224 -8.97 4.73 18.18
C ASP A 224 -9.10 3.60 17.17
N LEU A 225 -8.00 2.86 16.96
CA LEU A 225 -7.96 1.74 16.02
C LEU A 225 -7.32 0.51 16.65
N THR A 226 -7.96 -0.64 16.48
CA THR A 226 -7.37 -1.94 16.74
C THR A 226 -7.49 -2.82 15.49
N ALA A 227 -6.42 -3.56 15.19
CA ALA A 227 -6.34 -4.42 14.02
C ALA A 227 -6.03 -5.86 14.38
N THR A 228 -6.52 -6.80 13.57
CA THR A 228 -6.07 -8.20 13.53
C THR A 228 -5.70 -8.54 12.10
N CYS A 229 -4.44 -8.85 11.86
CA CYS A 229 -3.91 -9.09 10.52
C CYS A 229 -3.75 -10.58 10.22
N VAL A 230 -4.46 -11.06 9.20
CA VAL A 230 -4.47 -12.47 8.80
C VAL A 230 -3.90 -12.66 7.41
N ARG A 231 -2.93 -13.57 7.27
CA ARG A 231 -2.40 -14.00 5.98
C ARG A 231 -3.24 -15.14 5.42
N LEU A 232 -3.71 -14.99 4.18
CA LEU A 232 -4.52 -15.98 3.47
C LEU A 232 -3.79 -16.51 2.22
N PRO A 233 -4.18 -17.68 1.71
CA PRO A 233 -3.64 -18.29 0.49
C PRO A 233 -4.22 -17.62 -0.77
N ILE A 234 -4.09 -16.32 -0.85
CA ILE A 234 -4.53 -15.45 -1.95
C ILE A 234 -3.28 -14.82 -2.57
N SER A 235 -3.16 -14.82 -3.89
CA SER A 235 -1.97 -14.33 -4.58
C SER A 235 -1.79 -12.82 -4.45
N VAL A 236 -2.80 -12.03 -4.83
CA VAL A 236 -2.78 -10.56 -4.85
C VAL A 236 -4.08 -10.02 -4.25
N SER A 237 -4.08 -8.76 -3.89
CA SER A 237 -5.15 -8.00 -3.24
C SER A 237 -5.34 -8.32 -1.76
N HIS A 238 -5.59 -7.26 -0.99
CA HIS A 238 -5.94 -7.35 0.42
C HIS A 238 -7.41 -6.99 0.62
N SER A 239 -8.06 -7.72 1.51
CA SER A 239 -9.41 -7.38 1.95
C SER A 239 -9.42 -7.00 3.42
N GLU A 240 -10.43 -6.23 3.82
CA GLU A 240 -10.61 -5.77 5.20
C GLU A 240 -12.08 -5.81 5.58
N SER A 241 -12.37 -6.41 6.72
CA SER A 241 -13.65 -6.26 7.42
C SER A 241 -13.50 -5.15 8.44
N VAL A 242 -14.22 -4.06 8.25
CA VAL A 242 -14.07 -2.83 9.03
C VAL A 242 -15.36 -2.52 9.77
N ASN A 243 -15.27 -2.36 11.09
CA ASN A 243 -16.32 -1.84 11.95
C ASN A 243 -15.92 -0.43 12.42
N ILE A 244 -16.79 0.53 12.22
CA ILE A 244 -16.55 1.94 12.49
C ILE A 244 -17.62 2.47 13.44
N GLN A 245 -17.20 3.26 14.44
CA GLN A 245 -18.11 4.06 15.26
C GLN A 245 -17.87 5.54 14.96
N PHE A 246 -18.95 6.25 14.63
CA PHE A 246 -18.93 7.69 14.39
C PHE A 246 -19.41 8.50 15.59
N GLU A 247 -19.02 9.77 15.63
CA GLU A 247 -19.55 10.75 16.57
C GLU A 247 -20.97 11.19 16.17
N LYS A 248 -21.15 11.48 14.88
CA LYS A 248 -22.43 11.94 14.32
C LYS A 248 -23.25 10.78 13.74
N SER A 249 -24.56 10.95 13.71
CA SER A 249 -25.45 10.02 13.03
C SER A 249 -25.28 10.06 11.51
N PHE A 250 -25.59 8.97 10.85
CA PHE A 250 -25.51 8.82 9.40
C PHE A 250 -26.74 8.12 8.82
N THR A 251 -26.88 8.17 7.51
CA THR A 251 -27.75 7.30 6.72
C THR A 251 -26.93 6.46 5.77
N LEU A 252 -27.36 5.25 5.46
CA LEU A 252 -26.64 4.36 4.51
C LEU A 252 -26.60 4.95 3.09
N GLU A 253 -27.63 5.73 2.72
CA GLU A 253 -27.65 6.46 1.46
C GLU A 253 -26.49 7.47 1.39
N LYS A 254 -26.38 8.35 2.41
CA LYS A 254 -25.31 9.34 2.48
C LYS A 254 -23.92 8.70 2.50
N VAL A 255 -23.76 7.57 3.20
CA VAL A 255 -22.50 6.80 3.19
C VAL A 255 -22.14 6.35 1.78
N ARG A 256 -23.11 5.79 1.02
CA ARG A 256 -22.88 5.36 -0.37
C ARG A 256 -22.53 6.51 -1.30
N ASP A 257 -23.23 7.64 -1.15
CA ASP A 257 -22.99 8.84 -1.97
C ASP A 257 -21.58 9.39 -1.75
N LEU A 258 -21.15 9.50 -0.50
CA LEU A 258 -19.81 9.95 -0.12
C LEU A 258 -18.73 9.02 -0.70
N LEU A 259 -18.91 7.70 -0.56
CA LEU A 259 -17.95 6.72 -1.06
C LEU A 259 -17.91 6.67 -2.59
N ASN A 260 -19.07 6.79 -3.26
CA ASN A 260 -19.12 6.80 -4.73
C ASN A 260 -18.52 8.07 -5.35
N SER A 261 -18.62 9.20 -4.66
CA SER A 261 -18.08 10.49 -5.15
C SER A 261 -16.60 10.69 -4.82
N PHE A 262 -16.04 9.89 -3.93
CA PHE A 262 -14.65 10.06 -3.49
C PHE A 262 -13.66 9.41 -4.44
N GLU A 263 -12.66 10.18 -4.90
CA GLU A 263 -11.62 9.70 -5.80
C GLU A 263 -10.85 8.52 -5.21
N GLY A 264 -10.75 7.44 -5.97
CA GLY A 264 -10.09 6.20 -5.55
C GLY A 264 -11.02 5.18 -4.91
N CYS A 265 -12.27 5.52 -4.60
CA CYS A 265 -13.30 4.60 -4.14
C CYS A 265 -14.18 4.11 -5.29
N LYS A 266 -14.69 2.87 -5.17
CA LYS A 266 -15.72 2.30 -6.02
C LYS A 266 -16.64 1.41 -5.21
N VAL A 267 -17.91 1.77 -5.11
CA VAL A 267 -18.91 0.98 -4.39
C VAL A 267 -19.47 -0.10 -5.32
N ILE A 268 -19.37 -1.37 -4.88
CA ILE A 268 -20.07 -2.52 -5.45
C ILE A 268 -20.77 -3.21 -4.29
N ASP A 269 -22.04 -2.87 -4.04
CA ASP A 269 -22.77 -3.28 -2.86
C ASP A 269 -24.24 -3.60 -3.20
N GLU A 270 -24.44 -4.59 -4.05
CA GLU A 270 -25.75 -5.12 -4.38
C GLU A 270 -26.13 -6.23 -3.39
N ARG A 271 -27.42 -6.28 -3.00
CA ARG A 271 -27.94 -7.31 -2.08
C ARG A 271 -28.43 -8.53 -2.83
N THR A 272 -27.56 -9.01 -3.77
CA THR A 272 -27.76 -10.18 -4.61
C THR A 272 -26.57 -11.12 -4.48
N ASP A 273 -26.71 -12.34 -4.96
CA ASP A 273 -25.61 -13.29 -5.00
C ASP A 273 -24.47 -12.75 -5.88
N GLY A 274 -23.26 -12.65 -5.30
CA GLY A 274 -22.10 -12.09 -6.01
C GLY A 274 -22.07 -10.56 -6.11
N GLY A 275 -23.00 -9.82 -5.51
CA GLY A 275 -23.08 -8.35 -5.54
C GLY A 275 -22.06 -7.62 -4.66
N TYR A 276 -20.83 -8.12 -4.59
CA TYR A 276 -19.70 -7.59 -3.80
C TYR A 276 -18.37 -7.89 -4.49
N SER A 277 -17.32 -7.17 -4.12
CA SER A 277 -15.98 -7.39 -4.67
C SER A 277 -15.15 -8.35 -3.83
N THR A 278 -14.33 -9.15 -4.50
CA THR A 278 -13.36 -10.06 -3.91
C THR A 278 -11.93 -9.72 -4.37
N PRO A 279 -10.89 -10.32 -3.80
CA PRO A 279 -9.51 -10.12 -4.25
C PRO A 279 -9.28 -10.34 -5.75
N LEU A 280 -9.97 -11.30 -6.36
CA LEU A 280 -9.80 -11.60 -7.79
C LEU A 280 -10.29 -10.46 -8.70
N GLU A 281 -11.41 -9.82 -8.38
CA GLU A 281 -11.92 -8.69 -9.16
C GLU A 281 -11.10 -7.43 -8.95
N ALA A 282 -10.46 -7.28 -7.78
CA ALA A 282 -9.67 -6.11 -7.44
C ALA A 282 -8.24 -6.17 -8.01
N GLU A 283 -7.73 -7.35 -8.33
CA GLU A 283 -6.39 -7.52 -8.90
C GLU A 283 -6.26 -6.75 -10.23
N GLY A 284 -5.20 -5.95 -10.34
CA GLY A 284 -4.92 -5.12 -11.52
C GLY A 284 -5.78 -3.86 -11.64
N LYS A 285 -6.65 -3.56 -10.65
CA LYS A 285 -7.47 -2.34 -10.62
C LYS A 285 -6.87 -1.27 -9.73
N ASN A 286 -7.17 -0.02 -10.06
CA ASN A 286 -6.64 1.14 -9.35
C ASN A 286 -7.50 1.56 -8.16
N GLU A 287 -8.76 1.15 -8.14
CA GLU A 287 -9.75 1.55 -7.16
C GLU A 287 -9.64 0.74 -5.86
N THR A 288 -10.09 1.34 -4.79
CA THR A 288 -10.47 0.67 -3.55
C THR A 288 -11.96 0.36 -3.63
N PHE A 289 -12.30 -0.93 -3.67
CA PHE A 289 -13.67 -1.40 -3.76
C PHE A 289 -14.30 -1.49 -2.38
N ILE A 290 -15.53 -0.99 -2.24
CA ILE A 290 -16.29 -1.02 -0.99
C ILE A 290 -17.59 -1.79 -1.21
N SER A 291 -17.84 -2.74 -0.35
CA SER A 291 -19.00 -3.63 -0.39
C SER A 291 -19.55 -3.86 1.03
N ARG A 292 -20.67 -4.55 1.13
CA ARG A 292 -21.26 -5.01 2.39
C ARG A 292 -21.51 -3.87 3.38
N ILE A 293 -21.95 -2.71 2.85
CA ILE A 293 -22.25 -1.49 3.61
C ILE A 293 -23.55 -1.71 4.40
N ARG A 294 -23.44 -1.72 5.73
CA ARG A 294 -24.57 -1.97 6.63
C ARG A 294 -24.35 -1.35 8.01
N GLU A 295 -25.42 -0.97 8.66
CA GLU A 295 -25.38 -0.53 10.05
C GLU A 295 -24.88 -1.65 10.99
N ASP A 296 -24.11 -1.28 11.99
CA ASP A 296 -23.90 -2.09 13.18
C ASP A 296 -24.90 -1.66 14.25
N LYS A 297 -25.90 -2.51 14.48
CA LYS A 297 -26.98 -2.25 15.44
C LYS A 297 -26.59 -2.48 16.90
N THR A 298 -25.34 -2.91 17.15
CA THR A 298 -24.86 -3.23 18.50
C THR A 298 -24.21 -2.04 19.19
N ILE A 299 -23.88 -0.98 18.42
CA ILE A 299 -23.29 0.26 18.91
C ILE A 299 -23.98 1.48 18.28
N ASN A 300 -23.98 2.60 19.01
CA ASN A 300 -24.50 3.86 18.46
C ASN A 300 -23.63 4.35 17.30
N ASN A 301 -24.27 4.75 16.21
CA ASN A 301 -23.61 5.25 15.00
C ASN A 301 -22.56 4.26 14.44
N GLY A 302 -22.87 2.97 14.48
CA GLY A 302 -22.01 1.90 14.01
C GLY A 302 -22.21 1.56 12.55
N LEU A 303 -21.12 1.40 11.81
CA LEU A 303 -21.09 1.01 10.39
C LEU A 303 -20.15 -0.17 10.18
N ASN A 304 -20.55 -1.13 9.35
CA ASN A 304 -19.69 -2.19 8.84
C ASN A 304 -19.45 -2.04 7.34
N LEU A 305 -18.20 -2.25 6.92
CA LEU A 305 -17.77 -2.24 5.53
C LEU A 305 -16.94 -3.48 5.22
N TRP A 306 -16.89 -3.83 3.93
CA TRP A 306 -15.92 -4.72 3.34
C TRP A 306 -15.15 -3.93 2.29
N ILE A 307 -13.82 -3.87 2.43
CA ILE A 307 -12.91 -3.11 1.57
C ILE A 307 -11.96 -4.07 0.88
N VAL A 308 -11.72 -3.90 -0.41
CA VAL A 308 -10.79 -4.72 -1.18
C VAL A 308 -9.98 -3.84 -2.13
N SER A 309 -8.68 -4.08 -2.23
CA SER A 309 -7.83 -3.34 -3.17
C SER A 309 -6.61 -4.17 -3.60
N ASP A 310 -6.06 -3.90 -4.78
CA ASP A 310 -4.76 -4.44 -5.19
C ASP A 310 -3.65 -3.81 -4.33
N ASN A 311 -3.05 -4.64 -3.47
CA ASN A 311 -2.02 -4.22 -2.53
C ASN A 311 -0.69 -3.83 -3.18
N LEU A 312 -0.42 -4.28 -4.40
CA LEU A 312 0.78 -3.91 -5.16
C LEU A 312 0.57 -2.62 -5.97
N LEU A 313 -0.69 -2.28 -6.29
CA LEU A 313 -1.07 -1.04 -6.96
C LEU A 313 -1.45 0.03 -5.93
N ARG A 314 -2.70 0.06 -5.51
CA ARG A 314 -3.23 1.09 -4.58
C ARG A 314 -2.45 1.10 -3.27
N GLY A 315 -2.09 -0.06 -2.76
CA GLY A 315 -1.30 -0.21 -1.55
C GLY A 315 0.18 0.14 -1.67
N ALA A 316 0.73 0.33 -2.89
CA ALA A 316 2.17 0.56 -3.09
C ALA A 316 2.47 1.41 -4.33
N ALA A 317 2.57 0.78 -5.52
CA ALA A 317 3.12 1.40 -6.72
C ALA A 317 2.27 2.57 -7.23
N LEU A 318 0.95 2.42 -7.28
CA LEU A 318 0.06 3.47 -7.75
C LEU A 318 0.08 4.68 -6.81
N ASN A 319 -0.06 4.46 -5.49
CA ASN A 319 0.00 5.54 -4.52
C ASN A 319 1.33 6.30 -4.59
N ALA A 320 2.45 5.59 -4.74
CA ALA A 320 3.77 6.21 -4.89
C ALA A 320 3.86 7.07 -6.18
N VAL A 321 3.33 6.59 -7.31
CA VAL A 321 3.31 7.35 -8.56
C VAL A 321 2.37 8.57 -8.45
N GLU A 322 1.22 8.45 -7.81
CA GLU A 322 0.31 9.57 -7.56
C GLU A 322 0.92 10.63 -6.62
N ILE A 323 1.77 10.23 -5.66
CA ILE A 323 2.59 11.18 -4.88
C ILE A 323 3.52 11.96 -5.82
N ALA A 324 4.20 11.27 -6.75
CA ALA A 324 5.06 11.93 -7.73
C ALA A 324 4.28 12.90 -8.64
N GLU A 325 3.11 12.48 -9.15
CA GLU A 325 2.22 13.34 -9.94
C GLU A 325 1.83 14.60 -9.16
N THR A 326 1.53 14.45 -7.86
CA THR A 326 1.17 15.58 -6.99
C THR A 326 2.33 16.55 -6.77
N LEU A 327 3.55 16.02 -6.57
CA LEU A 327 4.77 16.84 -6.48
C LEU A 327 5.02 17.62 -7.77
N ILE A 328 4.83 17.01 -8.93
CA ILE A 328 5.00 17.61 -10.24
C ILE A 328 3.97 18.72 -10.45
N LYS A 329 2.69 18.42 -10.26
CA LYS A 329 1.57 19.35 -10.45
C LYS A 329 1.70 20.61 -9.59
N ASN A 330 2.19 20.46 -8.37
CA ASN A 330 2.35 21.57 -7.42
C ASN A 330 3.70 22.28 -7.53
N ASN A 331 4.53 21.92 -8.52
CA ASN A 331 5.83 22.54 -8.82
C ASN A 331 6.79 22.60 -7.61
N PHE A 332 6.83 21.55 -6.80
CA PHE A 332 7.73 21.49 -5.64
C PHE A 332 9.23 21.50 -6.00
N TYR A 333 9.56 21.34 -7.28
CA TYR A 333 10.95 21.31 -7.80
C TYR A 333 11.54 22.72 -8.05
N GLY A 334 10.75 23.76 -7.95
CA GLY A 334 11.17 25.13 -8.19
C GLY A 334 11.42 25.98 -6.93
N LYS A 335 11.38 25.35 -5.76
CA LYS A 335 11.59 26.03 -4.47
C LYS A 335 12.96 25.74 -3.90
#